data_51b501673001c2d12cb5a0f631072068
#
_entry.id   51b501673001c2d12cb5a0f631072068
#
_cell.length_a   1.000
_cell.length_b   1.000
_cell.length_c   1.000
_cell.angle_alpha   90.00
_cell.angle_beta   90.00
_cell.angle_gamma   90.00
#
_symmetry.space_group_name_H-M   'P 1'
#
loop_
_entity.id
_entity.type
_entity.pdbx_description
1 polymer ?
#
loop_
_entity_poly.entity_id
_entity_poly.type
_entity_poly.pdbx_seq_one_letter_code
_entity_poly.pdbx_strand_id
1 'polypeptide(L)'
;MVFAQGGTINPLAPTRKSTLKGGKAPTKMNLSRVRITPTILIMASAMFTVVHGAAADNEHSRRSLRGISGVYVLVEPMPDEEKRDGLNEQDIRTDVELGLRLAGVKVLTKKESLETPGRPYLFVAVDTILRDSLYAFDIEVSLYQDVLLERDQSIGLVDAAPTHKTPNPLDAPTWSTGRVGTVGKDKLSQIRSLIKDHVDTFLNAYLSVNPKK
;
A
#
# COMPACT_ATOMS: atom_id res chain seq x y z
N MET A 1 18.94 1.73 63.27
CA MET A 1 18.21 0.49 63.67
C MET A 1 18.18 -0.39 62.46
N VAL A 2 19.21 -1.16 62.13
CA VAL A 2 19.59 -2.50 62.64
C VAL A 2 18.35 -3.45 62.61
N PHE A 3 18.35 -4.37 61.65
CA PHE A 3 18.56 -5.81 61.86
C PHE A 3 18.65 -6.52 60.51
N ALA A 4 19.77 -7.22 60.34
CA ALA A 4 20.02 -8.31 59.39
C ALA A 4 19.54 -9.62 59.99
N GLN A 5 19.19 -10.60 59.16
CA GLN A 5 19.26 -12.05 59.36
C GLN A 5 19.07 -12.68 57.98
N GLY A 6 19.88 -13.49 57.36
CA GLY A 6 20.79 -14.52 57.89
C GLY A 6 20.11 -15.88 57.80
N GLY A 7 20.51 -16.74 56.89
CA GLY A 7 20.09 -18.11 56.85
C GLY A 7 20.12 -18.72 55.47
N THR A 8 20.83 -19.61 55.11
CA THR A 8 21.60 -20.78 55.51
C THR A 8 21.74 -21.66 54.24
N ILE A 9 22.95 -21.94 53.92
CA ILE A 9 23.36 -22.89 52.87
C ILE A 9 23.10 -24.32 53.38
N ASN A 10 22.57 -25.21 52.53
CA ASN A 10 22.55 -26.62 52.82
C ASN A 10 23.18 -27.44 51.69
N PRO A 11 24.13 -28.32 51.98
CA PRO A 11 24.95 -28.98 51.00
C PRO A 11 24.49 -30.41 50.65
N LEU A 12 24.81 -30.81 49.44
CA LEU A 12 25.19 -32.15 48.96
C LEU A 12 24.38 -33.39 49.43
N ALA A 13 23.81 -34.07 48.46
CA ALA A 13 23.57 -35.50 48.50
C ALA A 13 23.92 -36.15 47.13
N PRO A 14 24.23 -37.47 47.09
CA PRO A 14 25.34 -37.97 46.30
C PRO A 14 24.92 -38.60 44.96
N THR A 15 25.91 -38.67 44.09
CA THR A 15 26.01 -39.41 42.83
C THR A 15 25.46 -40.84 42.89
N ARG A 16 24.49 -41.13 42.02
CA ARG A 16 24.10 -42.50 41.67
C ARG A 16 24.61 -42.83 40.27
N LYS A 17 25.70 -43.60 40.19
CA LYS A 17 26.13 -44.24 38.95
C LYS A 17 25.11 -45.31 38.58
N SER A 18 24.44 -45.16 37.47
CA SER A 18 23.72 -46.23 36.80
C SER A 18 24.43 -46.57 35.50
N THR A 19 25.04 -47.73 35.54
CA THR A 19 25.58 -48.45 34.38
C THR A 19 24.42 -48.89 33.51
N LEU A 20 24.31 -48.39 32.29
CA LEU A 20 23.43 -48.93 31.27
C LEU A 20 24.23 -49.44 30.09
N LYS A 21 24.10 -50.72 29.92
CA LYS A 21 24.52 -51.56 28.82
C LYS A 21 23.95 -51.13 27.49
N GLY A 22 24.78 -51.17 26.45
CA GLY A 22 24.51 -51.63 25.10
C GLY A 22 23.20 -51.15 24.45
N GLY A 23 23.23 -50.02 23.75
CA GLY A 23 22.20 -49.60 22.81
C GLY A 23 22.75 -49.54 21.39
N LYS A 24 22.16 -50.30 20.52
CA LYS A 24 22.40 -50.47 19.08
C LYS A 24 22.75 -49.16 18.35
N ALA A 25 23.69 -49.25 17.44
CA ALA A 25 24.02 -48.19 16.48
C ALA A 25 22.77 -47.67 15.72
N PRO A 26 22.69 -46.37 15.46
CA PRO A 26 21.57 -45.83 14.68
C PRO A 26 21.65 -46.37 13.24
N THR A 27 20.58 -47.00 12.82
CA THR A 27 20.32 -47.40 11.45
C THR A 27 20.48 -46.17 10.54
N LYS A 28 21.41 -46.22 9.60
CA LYS A 28 21.55 -45.22 8.55
C LYS A 28 20.22 -45.15 7.81
N MET A 29 19.51 -44.06 8.03
CA MET A 29 18.30 -43.71 7.28
C MET A 29 18.73 -43.41 5.85
N ASN A 30 18.38 -44.31 4.96
CA ASN A 30 18.62 -44.20 3.55
C ASN A 30 17.71 -43.07 2.99
N LEU A 31 18.26 -41.88 2.78
CA LEU A 31 17.58 -40.82 2.04
C LEU A 31 17.49 -41.21 0.56
N SER A 32 16.67 -42.22 0.27
CA SER A 32 16.25 -42.47 -1.10
C SER A 32 15.42 -41.25 -1.58
N ARG A 33 16.08 -40.46 -2.38
CA ARG A 33 15.59 -39.49 -3.38
C ARG A 33 14.07 -39.34 -3.39
N VAL A 34 13.56 -38.36 -2.60
CA VAL A 34 12.23 -37.81 -2.83
C VAL A 34 12.30 -37.10 -4.19
N ARG A 35 11.80 -37.76 -5.22
CA ARG A 35 11.55 -37.12 -6.51
C ARG A 35 10.38 -36.15 -6.29
N ILE A 36 10.69 -34.90 -6.05
CA ILE A 36 9.71 -33.83 -6.09
C ILE A 36 9.26 -33.76 -7.55
N THR A 37 8.10 -34.30 -7.83
CA THR A 37 7.50 -34.22 -9.16
C THR A 37 7.17 -32.75 -9.46
N PRO A 38 7.41 -32.26 -10.69
CA PRO A 38 7.18 -30.85 -11.05
C PRO A 38 5.72 -30.39 -10.84
N THR A 39 4.80 -31.34 -10.70
CA THR A 39 3.38 -31.06 -10.41
C THR A 39 3.13 -30.38 -9.05
N ILE A 40 3.97 -30.62 -8.03
CA ILE A 40 3.82 -29.99 -6.71
C ILE A 40 4.35 -28.55 -6.74
N LEU A 41 5.32 -28.24 -7.59
CA LEU A 41 5.87 -26.87 -7.74
C LEU A 41 4.90 -25.92 -8.44
N ILE A 42 4.02 -26.44 -9.31
CA ILE A 42 3.02 -25.64 -10.05
C ILE A 42 1.86 -25.27 -9.14
N MET A 43 1.50 -26.10 -8.16
CA MET A 43 0.39 -25.79 -7.22
C MET A 43 0.76 -24.75 -6.17
N ALA A 44 2.05 -24.57 -5.84
CA ALA A 44 2.49 -23.55 -4.89
C ALA A 44 2.53 -22.14 -5.52
N SER A 45 2.50 -22.03 -6.84
CA SER A 45 2.52 -20.75 -7.57
C SER A 45 1.14 -20.14 -7.79
N ALA A 46 0.06 -20.87 -7.54
CA ALA A 46 -1.31 -20.46 -7.90
C ALA A 46 -2.09 -19.81 -6.73
N MET A 47 -1.47 -19.57 -5.56
CA MET A 47 -2.17 -19.04 -4.38
C MET A 47 -1.78 -17.59 -4.05
N PHE A 48 -1.34 -16.79 -5.03
CA PHE A 48 -1.32 -15.36 -4.91
C PHE A 48 -2.66 -14.81 -5.36
N THR A 49 -3.68 -14.98 -4.51
CA THR A 49 -4.91 -14.19 -4.64
C THR A 49 -4.55 -12.75 -4.32
N VAL A 50 -4.42 -11.95 -5.35
CA VAL A 50 -4.35 -10.50 -5.23
C VAL A 50 -5.68 -10.06 -4.63
N VAL A 51 -5.69 -9.75 -3.33
CA VAL A 51 -6.82 -9.05 -2.71
C VAL A 51 -6.76 -7.63 -3.27
N HIS A 52 -7.54 -7.37 -4.29
CA HIS A 52 -7.77 -6.01 -4.76
C HIS A 52 -8.62 -5.32 -3.69
N GLY A 53 -8.07 -4.29 -3.06
CA GLY A 53 -8.83 -3.38 -2.23
C GLY A 53 -10.03 -2.81 -3.01
N ALA A 54 -11.14 -2.62 -2.32
CA ALA A 54 -12.47 -2.40 -2.88
C ALA A 54 -12.72 -0.99 -3.42
N ALA A 55 -11.95 -0.54 -4.37
CA ALA A 55 -12.38 0.52 -5.30
C ALA A 55 -11.93 0.11 -6.68
N ALA A 56 -12.56 -0.93 -7.19
CA ALA A 56 -12.22 -1.48 -8.48
C ALA A 56 -12.50 -0.45 -9.58
N ASP A 57 -11.55 -0.32 -10.52
CA ASP A 57 -11.79 0.29 -11.81
C ASP A 57 -12.97 -0.43 -12.49
N ASN A 58 -14.16 0.13 -12.36
CA ASN A 58 -15.40 -0.38 -12.92
C ASN A 58 -16.16 0.72 -13.64
N GLU A 59 -17.20 0.37 -14.38
CA GLU A 59 -18.01 1.33 -15.15
C GLU A 59 -18.58 2.46 -14.26
N HIS A 60 -18.99 2.14 -13.04
CA HIS A 60 -19.56 3.14 -12.13
C HIS A 60 -18.51 4.16 -11.68
N SER A 61 -17.33 3.70 -11.23
CA SER A 61 -16.24 4.59 -10.83
C SER A 61 -15.65 5.38 -12.00
N ARG A 62 -15.60 4.80 -13.22
CA ARG A 62 -15.18 5.53 -14.42
C ARG A 62 -16.10 6.68 -14.79
N ARG A 63 -17.41 6.57 -14.50
CA ARG A 63 -18.35 7.68 -14.75
C ARG A 63 -18.01 8.94 -13.96
N SER A 64 -17.41 8.79 -12.76
CA SER A 64 -16.98 9.94 -11.95
C SER A 64 -15.82 10.73 -12.57
N LEU A 65 -15.09 10.13 -13.52
CA LEU A 65 -13.99 10.78 -14.24
C LEU A 65 -14.45 11.67 -15.39
N ARG A 66 -15.74 11.59 -15.77
CA ARG A 66 -16.25 12.33 -16.93
C ARG A 66 -16.25 13.85 -16.69
N GLY A 67 -15.70 14.58 -17.63
CA GLY A 67 -15.72 16.06 -17.63
C GLY A 67 -14.70 16.71 -16.70
N ILE A 68 -13.82 15.92 -16.07
CA ILE A 68 -12.70 16.48 -15.30
C ILE A 68 -11.76 17.21 -16.26
N SER A 69 -11.52 18.49 -15.99
CA SER A 69 -10.69 19.35 -16.86
C SER A 69 -9.18 19.20 -16.62
N GLY A 70 -8.79 18.59 -15.50
CA GLY A 70 -7.41 18.35 -15.10
C GLY A 70 -7.37 17.87 -13.64
N VAL A 71 -6.21 17.43 -13.17
CA VAL A 71 -6.01 16.94 -11.81
C VAL A 71 -4.75 17.55 -11.18
N TYR A 72 -4.80 17.83 -9.89
CA TYR A 72 -3.61 18.09 -9.08
C TYR A 72 -3.02 16.76 -8.62
N VAL A 73 -1.69 16.61 -8.60
CA VAL A 73 -1.02 15.40 -8.12
C VAL A 73 -0.57 15.60 -6.68
N LEU A 74 -1.10 14.79 -5.78
CA LEU A 74 -0.73 14.75 -4.37
C LEU A 74 -0.07 13.40 -4.07
N VAL A 75 1.23 13.42 -3.80
CA VAL A 75 1.96 12.23 -3.34
C VAL A 75 2.15 12.33 -1.84
N GLU A 76 1.85 11.25 -1.13
CA GLU A 76 2.04 11.17 0.31
C GLU A 76 3.52 11.30 0.68
N PRO A 77 3.88 12.06 1.74
CA PRO A 77 5.25 12.15 2.21
C PRO A 77 5.78 10.79 2.65
N MET A 78 7.00 10.47 2.23
CA MET A 78 7.66 9.19 2.58
C MET A 78 8.61 9.36 3.77
N PRO A 79 8.73 8.32 4.61
CA PRO A 79 9.75 8.27 5.64
C PRO A 79 11.19 8.35 5.07
N ASP A 80 12.11 8.81 5.90
CA ASP A 80 13.51 9.00 5.47
C ASP A 80 14.24 7.67 5.16
N GLU A 81 13.72 6.55 5.66
CA GLU A 81 14.30 5.24 5.39
C GLU A 81 14.08 4.84 3.93
N GLU A 82 12.86 4.96 3.42
CA GLU A 82 12.51 4.68 2.04
C GLU A 82 13.25 5.61 1.06
N LYS A 83 13.42 6.88 1.45
CA LYS A 83 14.21 7.85 0.65
C LYS A 83 15.66 7.44 0.50
N ARG A 84 16.27 6.95 1.59
CA ARG A 84 17.64 6.41 1.56
C ARG A 84 17.76 5.15 0.72
N ASP A 85 16.71 4.34 0.70
CA ASP A 85 16.64 3.10 -0.09
C ASP A 85 16.19 3.32 -1.55
N GLY A 86 16.06 4.60 -1.97
CA GLY A 86 15.87 4.99 -3.37
C GLY A 86 14.42 5.19 -3.81
N LEU A 87 13.49 5.33 -2.88
CA LEU A 87 12.10 5.67 -3.17
C LEU A 87 11.75 7.01 -2.51
N ASN A 88 11.43 8.04 -3.31
CA ASN A 88 11.04 9.34 -2.79
C ASN A 88 9.82 9.92 -3.52
N GLU A 89 9.07 10.76 -2.80
CA GLU A 89 7.83 11.36 -3.28
C GLU A 89 8.01 12.30 -4.46
N GLN A 90 9.17 12.97 -4.57
CA GLN A 90 9.39 13.95 -5.65
C GLN A 90 9.57 13.24 -7.00
N ASP A 91 10.29 12.12 -7.03
CA ASP A 91 10.47 11.31 -8.24
C ASP A 91 9.15 10.71 -8.69
N ILE A 92 8.35 10.17 -7.73
CA ILE A 92 7.01 9.64 -8.01
C ILE A 92 6.12 10.72 -8.58
N ARG A 93 6.07 11.90 -7.95
CA ARG A 93 5.30 13.04 -8.47
C ARG A 93 5.69 13.39 -9.89
N THR A 94 7.00 13.47 -10.17
CA THR A 94 7.52 13.80 -11.49
C THR A 94 7.07 12.78 -12.54
N ASP A 95 7.16 11.48 -12.23
CA ASP A 95 6.76 10.40 -13.12
C ASP A 95 5.24 10.45 -13.42
N VAL A 96 4.43 10.63 -12.38
CA VAL A 96 2.97 10.72 -12.49
C VAL A 96 2.56 11.94 -13.32
N GLU A 97 3.09 13.12 -13.03
CA GLU A 97 2.79 14.33 -13.78
C GLU A 97 3.23 14.24 -15.25
N LEU A 98 4.37 13.62 -15.52
CA LEU A 98 4.84 13.34 -16.88
C LEU A 98 3.86 12.44 -17.62
N GLY A 99 3.44 11.32 -17.00
CA GLY A 99 2.46 10.39 -17.57
C GLY A 99 1.15 11.09 -17.91
N LEU A 100 0.61 11.91 -17.00
CA LEU A 100 -0.61 12.70 -17.21
C LEU A 100 -0.48 13.65 -18.41
N ARG A 101 0.62 14.41 -18.48
CA ARG A 101 0.87 15.37 -19.59
C ARG A 101 1.01 14.66 -20.93
N LEU A 102 1.72 13.53 -20.98
CA LEU A 102 1.89 12.73 -22.22
C LEU A 102 0.55 12.18 -22.73
N ALA A 103 -0.36 11.81 -21.83
CA ALA A 103 -1.71 11.38 -22.18
C ALA A 103 -2.64 12.55 -22.55
N GLY A 104 -2.21 13.81 -22.36
CA GLY A 104 -2.99 14.99 -22.62
C GLY A 104 -3.96 15.38 -21.49
N VAL A 105 -3.74 14.87 -20.29
CA VAL A 105 -4.46 15.29 -19.09
C VAL A 105 -3.75 16.52 -18.51
N LYS A 106 -4.53 17.58 -18.24
CA LYS A 106 -3.98 18.81 -17.65
C LYS A 106 -3.56 18.53 -16.20
N VAL A 107 -2.30 18.81 -15.86
CA VAL A 107 -1.82 18.82 -14.49
C VAL A 107 -2.05 20.20 -13.90
N LEU A 108 -2.84 20.25 -12.83
CA LEU A 108 -3.20 21.48 -12.14
C LEU A 108 -2.17 21.77 -11.04
N THR A 109 -1.94 23.04 -10.77
CA THR A 109 -1.34 23.48 -9.51
C THR A 109 -2.34 23.30 -8.36
N LYS A 110 -1.86 23.30 -7.12
CA LYS A 110 -2.74 23.24 -5.94
C LYS A 110 -3.79 24.37 -5.95
N LYS A 111 -3.39 25.58 -6.36
CA LYS A 111 -4.31 26.73 -6.46
C LYS A 111 -5.37 26.51 -7.53
N GLU A 112 -4.98 26.10 -8.73
CA GLU A 112 -5.93 25.80 -9.81
C GLU A 112 -6.91 24.70 -9.43
N SER A 113 -6.45 23.65 -8.72
CA SER A 113 -7.33 22.56 -8.24
C SER A 113 -8.42 23.09 -7.31
N LEU A 114 -8.08 23.98 -6.37
CA LEU A 114 -9.05 24.57 -5.44
C LEU A 114 -10.10 25.46 -6.16
N GLU A 115 -9.76 26.01 -7.32
CA GLU A 115 -10.64 26.84 -8.15
C GLU A 115 -11.41 26.01 -9.20
N THR A 116 -11.05 24.73 -9.38
CA THR A 116 -11.68 23.82 -10.35
C THR A 116 -12.91 23.15 -9.72
N PRO A 117 -14.06 23.07 -10.43
CA PRO A 117 -15.23 22.36 -9.93
C PRO A 117 -14.91 20.92 -9.53
N GLY A 118 -15.34 20.53 -8.32
CA GLY A 118 -15.05 19.22 -7.75
C GLY A 118 -13.65 19.09 -7.15
N ARG A 119 -12.81 20.11 -7.21
CA ARG A 119 -11.43 20.15 -6.65
C ARG A 119 -10.62 18.85 -6.87
N PRO A 120 -10.55 18.33 -8.11
CA PRO A 120 -10.02 17.01 -8.39
C PRO A 120 -8.51 16.95 -8.12
N TYR A 121 -8.10 15.90 -7.36
CA TYR A 121 -6.69 15.57 -7.21
C TYR A 121 -6.45 14.05 -7.27
N LEU A 122 -5.34 13.67 -7.90
CA LEU A 122 -4.87 12.30 -7.95
C LEU A 122 -3.93 12.08 -6.76
N PHE A 123 -4.38 11.30 -5.80
CA PHE A 123 -3.63 10.92 -4.63
C PHE A 123 -2.83 9.64 -4.90
N VAL A 124 -1.57 9.65 -4.51
CA VAL A 124 -0.67 8.49 -4.60
C VAL A 124 -0.07 8.26 -3.22
N ALA A 125 -0.40 7.13 -2.62
CA ALA A 125 0.17 6.67 -1.37
C ALA A 125 1.00 5.41 -1.58
N VAL A 126 2.06 5.28 -0.78
CA VAL A 126 2.87 4.07 -0.70
C VAL A 126 3.21 3.82 0.75
N ASP A 127 2.51 2.87 1.35
CA ASP A 127 2.81 2.40 2.69
C ASP A 127 3.81 1.25 2.63
N THR A 128 4.81 1.26 3.50
CA THR A 128 5.83 0.22 3.56
C THR A 128 6.12 -0.24 4.98
N ILE A 129 6.46 -1.51 5.12
CA ILE A 129 6.94 -2.09 6.39
C ILE A 129 8.18 -2.91 6.08
N LEU A 130 9.34 -2.49 6.60
CA LEU A 130 10.59 -3.24 6.48
C LEU A 130 10.67 -4.36 7.51
N ARG A 131 10.96 -5.56 7.03
CA ARG A 131 11.29 -6.74 7.85
C ARG A 131 12.56 -7.38 7.29
N ASP A 132 13.61 -7.39 8.08
CA ASP A 132 14.95 -7.87 7.68
C ASP A 132 15.46 -7.14 6.43
N SER A 133 15.40 -7.77 5.26
CA SER A 133 15.81 -7.22 3.97
C SER A 133 14.65 -7.16 2.96
N LEU A 134 13.40 -7.24 3.43
CA LEU A 134 12.20 -7.29 2.60
C LEU A 134 11.22 -6.19 3.02
N TYR A 135 10.79 -5.37 2.07
CA TYR A 135 9.67 -4.46 2.24
C TYR A 135 8.36 -5.15 1.86
N ALA A 136 7.40 -5.19 2.80
CA ALA A 136 6.00 -5.33 2.42
C ALA A 136 5.49 -3.93 2.06
N PHE A 137 4.72 -3.82 0.99
CA PHE A 137 4.20 -2.53 0.54
C PHE A 137 2.72 -2.60 0.16
N ASP A 138 2.04 -1.48 0.30
CA ASP A 138 0.73 -1.17 -0.27
C ASP A 138 0.85 0.09 -1.12
N ILE A 139 0.38 0.02 -2.37
CA ILE A 139 0.29 1.16 -3.29
C ILE A 139 -1.17 1.48 -3.48
N GLU A 140 -1.54 2.75 -3.30
CA GLU A 140 -2.85 3.28 -3.66
C GLU A 140 -2.70 4.44 -4.65
N VAL A 141 -3.49 4.41 -5.73
CA VAL A 141 -3.68 5.54 -6.64
C VAL A 141 -5.17 5.82 -6.72
N SER A 142 -5.59 6.96 -6.18
CA SER A 142 -7.01 7.31 -6.01
C SER A 142 -7.30 8.71 -6.53
N LEU A 143 -8.42 8.88 -7.24
CA LEU A 143 -8.94 10.20 -7.57
C LEU A 143 -9.91 10.64 -6.49
N TYR A 144 -9.56 11.73 -5.84
CA TYR A 144 -10.42 12.43 -4.88
C TYR A 144 -11.14 13.59 -5.53
N GLN A 145 -12.38 13.77 -5.14
CA GLN A 145 -13.23 14.89 -5.59
C GLN A 145 -14.19 15.30 -4.48
N ASP A 146 -14.66 16.54 -4.58
CA ASP A 146 -15.80 16.99 -3.79
C ASP A 146 -17.06 16.24 -4.19
N VAL A 147 -17.71 15.61 -3.23
CA VAL A 147 -18.97 14.89 -3.40
C VAL A 147 -20.05 15.44 -2.48
N LEU A 148 -21.31 15.31 -2.89
CA LEU A 148 -22.48 15.65 -2.07
C LEU A 148 -23.21 14.36 -1.72
N LEU A 149 -23.63 14.23 -0.45
CA LEU A 149 -24.48 13.14 -0.04
C LEU A 149 -25.92 13.38 -0.51
N GLU A 150 -26.47 12.46 -1.28
CA GLU A 150 -27.85 12.57 -1.80
C GLU A 150 -28.87 12.67 -0.66
N ARG A 151 -28.69 11.92 0.42
CA ARG A 151 -29.61 11.89 1.57
C ARG A 151 -29.63 13.16 2.41
N ASP A 152 -28.50 13.88 2.44
CA ASP A 152 -28.34 15.11 3.24
C ASP A 152 -27.18 15.95 2.73
N GLN A 153 -27.50 16.93 1.89
CA GLN A 153 -26.53 17.84 1.30
C GLN A 153 -26.01 18.90 2.29
N SER A 154 -26.55 18.95 3.51
CA SER A 154 -26.08 19.86 4.56
C SER A 154 -24.93 19.28 5.38
N ILE A 155 -24.67 17.97 5.30
CA ILE A 155 -23.55 17.33 5.99
C ILE A 155 -22.23 17.85 5.42
N GLY A 156 -21.40 18.37 6.31
CA GLY A 156 -20.12 19.02 5.99
C GLY A 156 -20.11 20.53 6.24
N LEU A 157 -21.26 21.12 6.61
CA LEU A 157 -21.36 22.52 7.03
C LEU A 157 -20.85 22.67 8.47
N VAL A 158 -19.55 22.51 8.72
CA VAL A 158 -18.93 22.95 9.97
C VAL A 158 -18.27 24.30 9.63
N ASP A 159 -18.76 25.38 10.29
CA ASP A 159 -18.17 26.72 10.31
C ASP A 159 -18.31 27.64 9.09
N ALA A 160 -19.34 27.52 8.29
CA ALA A 160 -19.73 28.66 7.46
C ALA A 160 -20.77 29.51 8.19
N ALA A 161 -20.52 30.82 8.29
CA ALA A 161 -21.49 31.77 8.84
C ALA A 161 -22.88 31.56 8.20
N PRO A 162 -23.99 31.74 8.94
CA PRO A 162 -25.33 31.26 8.57
C PRO A 162 -25.97 31.97 7.37
N THR A 163 -25.20 32.66 6.53
CA THR A 163 -25.72 33.50 5.42
C THR A 163 -25.71 32.85 4.05
N HIS A 164 -25.04 31.68 3.85
CA HIS A 164 -25.02 31.01 2.56
C HIS A 164 -25.37 29.52 2.68
N LYS A 165 -26.52 29.14 2.12
CA LYS A 165 -26.96 27.75 1.91
C LYS A 165 -26.17 27.11 0.76
N THR A 166 -24.84 27.18 0.77
CA THR A 166 -24.03 26.42 -0.17
C THR A 166 -23.73 25.05 0.43
N PRO A 167 -24.04 23.96 -0.29
CA PRO A 167 -23.63 22.63 0.13
C PRO A 167 -22.13 22.62 0.38
N ASN A 168 -21.69 22.11 1.54
CA ASN A 168 -20.28 21.88 1.77
C ASN A 168 -19.94 20.47 1.29
N PRO A 169 -19.17 20.34 0.21
CA PRO A 169 -18.83 19.02 -0.32
C PRO A 169 -17.91 18.26 0.64
N LEU A 170 -18.08 16.95 0.67
CA LEU A 170 -17.15 16.05 1.30
C LEU A 170 -16.07 15.66 0.30
N ASP A 171 -14.83 15.61 0.75
CA ASP A 171 -13.73 15.06 -0.03
C ASP A 171 -13.76 13.53 0.04
N ALA A 172 -13.88 12.86 -1.10
CA ALA A 172 -14.01 11.42 -1.16
C ALA A 172 -13.32 10.81 -2.39
N PRO A 173 -12.75 9.59 -2.26
CA PRO A 173 -12.24 8.86 -3.40
C PRO A 173 -13.43 8.41 -4.26
N THR A 174 -13.41 8.79 -5.53
CA THR A 174 -14.46 8.45 -6.51
C THR A 174 -14.00 7.39 -7.50
N TRP A 175 -12.69 7.21 -7.63
CA TRP A 175 -12.03 6.17 -8.39
C TRP A 175 -10.73 5.79 -7.69
N SER A 176 -10.37 4.50 -7.69
CA SER A 176 -9.08 4.07 -7.15
C SER A 176 -8.60 2.76 -7.75
N THR A 177 -7.30 2.52 -7.63
CA THR A 177 -6.61 1.26 -7.91
C THR A 177 -5.43 1.12 -6.97
N GLY A 178 -5.04 -0.11 -6.67
CA GLY A 178 -3.93 -0.33 -5.74
C GLY A 178 -3.38 -1.74 -5.81
N ARG A 179 -2.29 -1.96 -5.08
CA ARG A 179 -1.61 -3.25 -5.04
C ARG A 179 -0.84 -3.43 -3.75
N VAL A 180 -1.01 -4.60 -3.14
CA VAL A 180 -0.16 -5.08 -2.03
C VAL A 180 0.90 -6.02 -2.60
N GLY A 181 2.11 -5.97 -2.05
CA GLY A 181 3.19 -6.85 -2.48
C GLY A 181 4.39 -6.85 -1.54
N THR A 182 5.45 -7.51 -1.99
CA THR A 182 6.74 -7.50 -1.31
C THR A 182 7.87 -7.27 -2.31
N VAL A 183 8.94 -6.58 -1.87
CA VAL A 183 10.10 -6.28 -2.68
C VAL A 183 11.36 -6.31 -1.81
N GLY A 184 12.50 -6.77 -2.35
CA GLY A 184 13.78 -6.69 -1.67
C GLY A 184 14.19 -5.24 -1.40
N LYS A 185 14.88 -4.99 -0.29
CA LYS A 185 15.36 -3.66 0.09
C LYS A 185 16.21 -3.02 -1.02
N ASP A 186 17.04 -3.81 -1.67
CA ASP A 186 17.90 -3.40 -2.81
C ASP A 186 17.11 -3.07 -4.09
N LYS A 187 15.81 -3.36 -4.12
CA LYS A 187 14.92 -3.19 -5.28
C LYS A 187 13.73 -2.28 -5.00
N LEU A 188 13.75 -1.53 -3.89
CA LEU A 188 12.64 -0.67 -3.49
C LEU A 188 12.25 0.32 -4.60
N SER A 189 13.22 0.82 -5.37
CA SER A 189 12.96 1.69 -6.51
C SER A 189 12.05 1.08 -7.60
N GLN A 190 11.88 -0.25 -7.66
CA GLN A 190 10.96 -0.90 -8.58
C GLN A 190 9.48 -0.56 -8.30
N ILE A 191 9.16 -0.08 -7.08
CA ILE A 191 7.82 0.41 -6.73
C ILE A 191 7.38 1.54 -7.68
N ARG A 192 8.31 2.38 -8.16
CA ARG A 192 7.99 3.45 -9.14
C ARG A 192 7.37 2.89 -10.43
N SER A 193 7.86 1.75 -10.94
CA SER A 193 7.25 1.14 -12.12
C SER A 193 5.86 0.57 -11.86
N LEU A 194 5.61 0.05 -10.64
CA LEU A 194 4.27 -0.40 -10.25
C LEU A 194 3.30 0.77 -10.12
N ILE A 195 3.74 1.90 -9.54
CA ILE A 195 2.91 3.12 -9.49
C ILE A 195 2.57 3.58 -10.91
N LYS A 196 3.55 3.56 -11.83
CA LYS A 196 3.30 3.91 -13.23
C LYS A 196 2.21 3.02 -13.86
N ASP A 197 2.21 1.71 -13.61
CA ASP A 197 1.17 0.80 -14.12
C ASP A 197 -0.22 1.19 -13.60
N HIS A 198 -0.33 1.63 -12.33
CA HIS A 198 -1.58 2.13 -11.76
C HIS A 198 -2.00 3.48 -12.34
N VAL A 199 -1.04 4.37 -12.62
CA VAL A 199 -1.31 5.64 -13.33
C VAL A 199 -1.77 5.38 -14.76
N ASP A 200 -1.18 4.42 -15.46
CA ASP A 200 -1.62 4.01 -16.80
C ASP A 200 -3.06 3.43 -16.75
N THR A 201 -3.42 2.71 -15.68
CA THR A 201 -4.81 2.26 -15.44
C THR A 201 -5.75 3.45 -15.27
N PHE A 202 -5.38 4.45 -14.48
CA PHE A 202 -6.14 5.70 -14.35
C PHE A 202 -6.32 6.40 -15.70
N LEU A 203 -5.23 6.53 -16.46
CA LEU A 203 -5.27 7.20 -17.77
C LEU A 203 -6.21 6.49 -18.75
N ASN A 204 -6.18 5.16 -18.78
CA ASN A 204 -7.10 4.36 -19.59
C ASN A 204 -8.57 4.58 -19.16
N ALA A 205 -8.83 4.56 -17.86
CA ALA A 205 -10.17 4.83 -17.32
C ALA A 205 -10.63 6.26 -17.69
N TYR A 206 -9.77 7.27 -17.47
CA TYR A 206 -10.06 8.68 -17.80
C TYR A 206 -10.36 8.88 -19.28
N LEU A 207 -9.49 8.38 -20.18
CA LEU A 207 -9.63 8.55 -21.63
C LEU A 207 -10.87 7.81 -22.17
N SER A 208 -11.28 6.71 -21.55
CA SER A 208 -12.48 5.96 -21.96
C SER A 208 -13.77 6.78 -21.85
N VAL A 209 -13.83 7.74 -20.93
CA VAL A 209 -15.01 8.60 -20.68
C VAL A 209 -14.80 10.06 -21.07
N ASN A 210 -13.57 10.44 -21.46
CA ASN A 210 -13.18 11.76 -21.96
C ASN A 210 -12.45 11.64 -23.31
N PRO A 211 -13.12 11.17 -24.39
CA PRO A 211 -12.49 11.00 -25.68
C PRO A 211 -11.97 12.34 -26.22
N LYS A 212 -10.76 12.33 -26.79
CA LYS A 212 -10.21 13.50 -27.49
C LYS A 212 -11.15 13.85 -28.66
N LYS A 213 -11.53 15.11 -28.73
CA LYS A 213 -12.31 15.66 -29.86
C LYS A 213 -11.41 15.83 -31.08
#